data_e0cae14f06f8ab49d14dcb972bdcf508
#
_entry.id   e0cae14f06f8ab49d14dcb972bdcf508
#
_cell.length_a   1.000
_cell.length_b   1.000
_cell.length_c   1.000
_cell.angle_alpha   90.00
_cell.angle_beta   90.00
_cell.angle_gamma   90.00
#
_symmetry.space_group_name_H-M   'P 1'
#
loop_
_entity.id
_entity.type
_entity.pdbx_description
1 polymer ?
#
loop_
_entity_poly.entity_id
_entity_poly.type
_entity_poly.pdbx_seq_one_letter_code
_entity_poly.pdbx_strand_id
1 'polypeptide(L)'
;RITDNEPTYAIRYETGKSDLTQELKLYAQGAVLLDADSGRVLYGKNETIPMAMASTTKIMTCILVLENAKVEEEVSISAYAATVPKVKLYVKKGEHYTVRELLFSLMLESHNDAAAALAEDIGGKLLGETKEASEHTTEESKAALHRFAQAMNEKAVEIGCEDTWFITPNGLDATETLTLPDGSILEKEHHTTAKDLACILRYCIRESSQRDLFREITRTQEYCFTENGRSFQCHNHNAFLQMMDGAFTGKTGFTNKAGYCYVGALKRDGKCLIVALLACGWPNHKTYKWSDSRELFGYGLENFVYRKFGEEEFSGREQYLMPIPVTEAQDEELTGEVQLAVELDPEAEG
;
A
#
# COMPACT_ATOMS: atom_id res chain seq x y z
N ARG A 1 -6.83 -2.86 -26.46
CA ARG A 1 -5.51 -2.78 -25.79
C ARG A 1 -5.23 -1.30 -25.59
N ILE A 2 -5.39 -0.80 -24.39
CA ILE A 2 -4.93 0.54 -24.01
C ILE A 2 -3.53 0.30 -23.46
N THR A 3 -2.52 0.77 -24.15
CA THR A 3 -1.12 0.77 -23.68
C THR A 3 -0.98 1.91 -22.68
N ASP A 4 -0.91 1.59 -21.39
CA ASP A 4 -0.81 2.53 -20.26
C ASP A 4 0.64 2.99 -19.98
N ASN A 5 1.45 3.26 -21.00
CA ASN A 5 2.88 3.53 -20.84
C ASN A 5 3.29 4.98 -21.17
N GLU A 6 2.43 5.95 -20.98
CA GLU A 6 2.85 7.36 -21.08
C GLU A 6 3.02 7.98 -19.70
N PRO A 7 4.17 8.57 -19.36
CA PRO A 7 4.33 9.31 -18.13
C PRO A 7 3.40 10.53 -18.13
N THR A 8 2.46 10.54 -17.22
CA THR A 8 1.54 11.67 -17.03
C THR A 8 1.94 12.40 -15.76
N TYR A 9 2.29 13.67 -15.87
CA TYR A 9 2.68 14.49 -14.71
C TYR A 9 1.47 15.29 -14.24
N ALA A 10 1.14 15.19 -12.94
CA ALA A 10 0.15 16.07 -12.33
C ALA A 10 0.75 17.46 -12.10
N ILE A 11 0.15 18.48 -12.70
CA ILE A 11 0.51 19.87 -12.44
C ILE A 11 -0.62 20.53 -11.68
N ARG A 12 -0.24 21.21 -10.58
CA ARG A 12 -1.16 22.04 -9.85
C ARG A 12 -1.55 23.25 -10.70
N TYR A 13 -2.83 23.46 -10.92
CA TYR A 13 -3.37 24.66 -11.51
C TYR A 13 -3.82 25.62 -10.42
N GLU A 14 -3.30 26.83 -10.42
CA GLU A 14 -3.93 27.95 -9.75
C GLU A 14 -5.06 28.47 -10.64
N THR A 15 -6.27 28.02 -10.43
CA THR A 15 -7.46 28.64 -11.00
C THR A 15 -7.76 29.90 -10.22
N GLY A 16 -6.98 30.97 -10.38
CA GLY A 16 -7.32 32.33 -9.94
C GLY A 16 -7.82 32.57 -8.50
N LYS A 17 -7.86 31.53 -7.65
CA LYS A 17 -8.18 31.59 -6.23
C LYS A 17 -6.91 31.31 -5.44
N SER A 18 -6.39 32.32 -4.81
CA SER A 18 -5.12 32.38 -4.08
C SER A 18 -5.09 31.61 -2.75
N ASP A 19 -6.03 30.73 -2.44
CA ASP A 19 -6.08 30.01 -1.17
C ASP A 19 -6.08 28.48 -1.37
N LEU A 20 -4.90 27.95 -1.65
CA LEU A 20 -4.61 26.52 -1.56
C LEU A 20 -4.25 26.09 -0.13
N THR A 21 -4.42 26.95 0.84
CA THR A 21 -4.33 26.71 2.28
C THR A 21 -5.66 26.28 2.89
N GLN A 22 -6.62 25.80 2.07
CA GLN A 22 -7.85 25.25 2.65
C GLN A 22 -7.51 24.00 3.44
N GLU A 23 -7.42 24.15 4.76
CA GLU A 23 -7.28 23.05 5.68
C GLU A 23 -8.56 22.22 5.64
N LEU A 24 -8.48 20.99 5.10
CA LEU A 24 -9.59 20.07 5.08
C LEU A 24 -9.90 19.59 6.51
N LYS A 25 -11.19 19.56 6.86
CA LYS A 25 -11.65 19.09 8.17
C LYS A 25 -11.76 17.56 8.18
N LEU A 26 -10.63 16.89 8.30
CA LEU A 26 -10.56 15.43 8.32
C LEU A 26 -10.61 14.87 9.75
N TYR A 27 -11.34 13.77 9.93
CA TYR A 27 -11.40 13.01 11.18
C TYR A 27 -10.13 12.19 11.41
N ALA A 28 -9.48 11.72 10.34
CA ALA A 28 -8.22 10.99 10.42
C ALA A 28 -7.13 11.81 11.11
N GLN A 29 -6.34 11.16 11.97
CA GLN A 29 -5.18 11.79 12.59
C GLN A 29 -4.00 11.87 11.62
N GLY A 30 -3.79 10.84 10.78
CA GLY A 30 -2.88 10.84 9.65
C GLY A 30 -3.64 10.63 8.34
N ALA A 31 -3.39 11.48 7.34
CA ALA A 31 -4.06 11.41 6.05
C ALA A 31 -3.16 11.87 4.92
N VAL A 32 -3.30 11.25 3.75
CA VAL A 32 -2.63 11.68 2.53
C VAL A 32 -3.55 11.50 1.32
N LEU A 33 -3.46 12.43 0.39
CA LEU A 33 -3.89 12.28 -0.99
C LEU A 33 -2.64 12.29 -1.88
N LEU A 34 -2.47 11.24 -2.67
CA LEU A 34 -1.31 11.04 -3.53
C LEU A 34 -1.77 10.84 -4.98
N ASP A 35 -1.06 11.44 -5.91
CA ASP A 35 -1.20 11.14 -7.33
C ASP A 35 -0.48 9.82 -7.64
N ALA A 36 -1.22 8.83 -8.14
CA ALA A 36 -0.68 7.51 -8.40
C ALA A 36 0.31 7.48 -9.58
N ASP A 37 0.20 8.40 -10.52
CA ASP A 37 1.07 8.43 -11.69
C ASP A 37 2.45 8.98 -11.34
N SER A 38 2.52 10.15 -10.73
CA SER A 38 3.79 10.80 -10.36
C SER A 38 4.32 10.42 -8.98
N GLY A 39 3.51 9.86 -8.09
CA GLY A 39 3.85 9.64 -6.68
C GLY A 39 3.84 10.93 -5.85
N ARG A 40 3.38 12.05 -6.39
CA ARG A 40 3.34 13.33 -5.70
C ARG A 40 2.26 13.37 -4.64
N VAL A 41 2.60 13.85 -3.44
CA VAL A 41 1.62 14.20 -2.40
C VAL A 41 0.89 15.48 -2.80
N LEU A 42 -0.44 15.38 -2.93
CA LEU A 42 -1.32 16.49 -3.28
C LEU A 42 -1.93 17.16 -2.04
N TYR A 43 -2.12 16.40 -0.97
CA TYR A 43 -2.56 16.86 0.34
C TYR A 43 -1.97 15.94 1.42
N GLY A 44 -1.52 16.52 2.53
CA GLY A 44 -1.00 15.79 3.68
C GLY A 44 -1.48 16.39 5.01
N LYS A 45 -1.82 15.52 5.95
CA LYS A 45 -2.11 15.84 7.36
C LYS A 45 -1.38 14.82 8.21
N ASN A 46 -0.34 15.22 8.94
CA ASN A 46 0.51 14.30 9.70
C ASN A 46 0.90 13.04 8.89
N GLU A 47 1.08 13.22 7.60
CA GLU A 47 1.24 12.12 6.61
C GLU A 47 2.54 11.33 6.78
N THR A 48 3.51 11.90 7.49
CA THR A 48 4.80 11.28 7.82
C THR A 48 4.90 10.81 9.26
N ILE A 49 3.85 10.97 10.07
CA ILE A 49 3.86 10.52 11.47
C ILE A 49 3.54 9.02 11.52
N PRO A 50 4.41 8.20 12.18
CA PRO A 50 4.18 6.77 12.30
C PRO A 50 2.98 6.47 13.21
N MET A 51 2.10 5.58 12.74
CA MET A 51 0.89 5.16 13.42
C MET A 51 0.63 3.66 13.20
N ALA A 52 -0.10 3.03 14.11
CA ALA A 52 -0.60 1.68 13.91
C ALA A 52 -1.54 1.63 12.69
N MET A 53 -1.41 0.60 11.86
CA MET A 53 -2.06 0.51 10.56
C MET A 53 -3.15 -0.55 10.45
N ALA A 54 -3.29 -1.42 11.46
CA ALA A 54 -4.25 -2.52 11.46
C ALA A 54 -4.17 -3.36 10.16
N SER A 55 -5.29 -3.88 9.70
CA SER A 55 -5.36 -4.76 8.51
C SER A 55 -5.09 -4.08 7.16
N THR A 56 -4.75 -2.79 7.11
CA THR A 56 -4.19 -2.21 5.88
C THR A 56 -2.83 -2.81 5.54
N THR A 57 -2.11 -3.39 6.51
CA THR A 57 -0.94 -4.26 6.36
C THR A 57 -1.11 -5.30 5.26
N LYS A 58 -2.32 -5.84 5.10
CA LYS A 58 -2.60 -6.96 4.19
C LYS A 58 -2.40 -6.64 2.71
N ILE A 59 -2.31 -5.35 2.32
CA ILE A 59 -1.91 -4.99 0.96
C ILE A 59 -0.46 -5.42 0.67
N MET A 60 0.45 -5.23 1.64
CA MET A 60 1.84 -5.70 1.52
C MET A 60 1.91 -7.23 1.53
N THR A 61 1.16 -7.88 2.41
CA THR A 61 1.07 -9.34 2.45
C THR A 61 0.58 -9.90 1.12
N CYS A 62 -0.50 -9.33 0.56
CA CYS A 62 -1.07 -9.76 -0.70
C CYS A 62 -0.06 -9.64 -1.85
N ILE A 63 0.59 -8.49 -2.00
CA ILE A 63 1.50 -8.28 -3.12
C ILE A 63 2.74 -9.16 -3.03
N LEU A 64 3.31 -9.35 -1.83
CA LEU A 64 4.44 -10.26 -1.64
C LEU A 64 4.08 -11.71 -1.97
N VAL A 65 2.89 -12.17 -1.57
CA VAL A 65 2.43 -13.51 -1.92
C VAL A 65 2.28 -13.65 -3.44
N LEU A 66 1.65 -12.69 -4.10
CA LEU A 66 1.48 -12.68 -5.56
C LEU A 66 2.81 -12.66 -6.33
N GLU A 67 3.84 -12.02 -5.78
CA GLU A 67 5.17 -11.96 -6.40
C GLU A 67 6.01 -13.22 -6.17
N ASN A 68 5.65 -14.06 -5.18
CA ASN A 68 6.44 -15.23 -4.76
C ASN A 68 5.74 -16.58 -4.96
N ALA A 69 4.46 -16.62 -5.32
CA ALA A 69 3.72 -17.85 -5.57
C ALA A 69 2.77 -17.72 -6.75
N LYS A 70 2.47 -18.83 -7.39
CA LYS A 70 1.36 -18.91 -8.37
C LYS A 70 0.06 -19.08 -7.59
N VAL A 71 -1.01 -18.48 -8.09
CA VAL A 71 -2.30 -18.51 -7.39
C VAL A 71 -2.97 -19.88 -7.34
N GLU A 72 -2.51 -20.81 -8.20
CA GLU A 72 -2.96 -22.21 -8.24
C GLU A 72 -2.17 -23.11 -7.29
N GLU A 73 -1.07 -22.63 -6.69
CA GLU A 73 -0.34 -23.42 -5.69
C GLU A 73 -1.17 -23.66 -4.45
N GLU A 74 -1.01 -24.85 -3.86
CA GLU A 74 -1.66 -25.21 -2.61
C GLU A 74 -0.81 -24.79 -1.40
N VAL A 75 -1.47 -24.29 -0.39
CA VAL A 75 -0.92 -23.92 0.92
C VAL A 75 -1.47 -24.88 1.95
N SER A 76 -0.61 -25.61 2.64
CA SER A 76 -1.00 -26.46 3.76
C SER A 76 -1.09 -25.66 5.05
N ILE A 77 -2.06 -25.97 5.90
CA ILE A 77 -2.34 -25.22 7.12
C ILE A 77 -1.60 -25.78 8.32
N SER A 78 -0.79 -24.97 8.97
CA SER A 78 -0.11 -25.32 10.22
C SER A 78 -1.04 -25.25 11.44
N ALA A 79 -0.61 -25.89 12.52
CA ALA A 79 -1.27 -25.73 13.82
C ALA A 79 -1.24 -24.27 14.30
N TYR A 80 -0.14 -23.54 14.01
CA TYR A 80 0.02 -22.15 14.39
C TYR A 80 -0.98 -21.25 13.68
N ALA A 81 -1.06 -21.31 12.34
CA ALA A 81 -2.00 -20.51 11.55
C ALA A 81 -3.45 -20.71 12.00
N ALA A 82 -3.84 -21.96 12.36
CA ALA A 82 -5.16 -22.26 12.87
C ALA A 82 -5.49 -21.62 14.24
N THR A 83 -4.50 -21.13 15.00
CA THR A 83 -4.69 -20.56 16.34
C THR A 83 -4.70 -19.03 16.41
N VAL A 84 -4.33 -18.34 15.33
CA VAL A 84 -4.27 -16.87 15.34
C VAL A 84 -5.61 -16.23 15.73
N PRO A 85 -5.59 -15.00 16.31
CA PRO A 85 -6.83 -14.32 16.75
C PRO A 85 -7.79 -13.97 15.60
N LYS A 86 -9.07 -13.76 15.94
CA LYS A 86 -10.12 -13.30 15.00
C LYS A 86 -9.69 -11.95 14.33
N VAL A 87 -10.15 -11.66 13.11
CA VAL A 87 -11.16 -12.29 12.26
C VAL A 87 -10.57 -13.50 11.52
N LYS A 88 -11.36 -14.56 11.26
CA LYS A 88 -10.84 -15.86 10.80
C LYS A 88 -11.71 -16.50 9.73
N LEU A 89 -11.08 -17.20 8.78
CA LEU A 89 -11.69 -18.18 7.89
C LEU A 89 -11.99 -19.49 8.62
N TYR A 90 -11.36 -19.69 9.79
CA TYR A 90 -11.43 -20.91 10.59
C TYR A 90 -10.80 -22.12 9.88
N VAL A 91 -9.61 -21.90 9.30
CA VAL A 91 -8.78 -22.99 8.77
C VAL A 91 -8.36 -23.97 9.87
N LYS A 92 -8.12 -25.23 9.50
CA LYS A 92 -7.71 -26.28 10.45
C LYS A 92 -6.36 -26.86 10.01
N LYS A 93 -5.57 -27.31 10.98
CA LYS A 93 -4.30 -28.01 10.71
C LYS A 93 -4.51 -29.14 9.70
N GLY A 94 -3.65 -29.20 8.69
CA GLY A 94 -3.64 -30.22 7.65
C GLY A 94 -4.66 -30.00 6.53
N GLU A 95 -5.48 -28.97 6.59
CA GLU A 95 -6.28 -28.54 5.42
C GLU A 95 -5.38 -27.91 4.38
N HIS A 96 -5.82 -27.94 3.12
CA HIS A 96 -5.15 -27.30 1.99
C HIS A 96 -6.09 -26.32 1.32
N TYR A 97 -5.55 -25.20 0.88
CA TYR A 97 -6.26 -24.17 0.13
C TYR A 97 -5.34 -23.65 -0.96
N THR A 98 -5.90 -23.22 -2.09
CA THR A 98 -5.10 -22.53 -3.08
C THR A 98 -4.68 -21.13 -2.58
N VAL A 99 -3.54 -20.63 -3.05
CA VAL A 99 -3.11 -19.25 -2.81
C VAL A 99 -4.22 -18.28 -3.18
N ARG A 100 -4.94 -18.52 -4.31
CA ARG A 100 -6.08 -17.71 -4.77
C ARG A 100 -7.16 -17.60 -3.71
N GLU A 101 -7.62 -18.68 -3.18
CA GLU A 101 -8.70 -18.72 -2.19
C GLU A 101 -8.34 -17.98 -0.91
N LEU A 102 -7.11 -18.21 -0.44
CA LEU A 102 -6.60 -17.50 0.73
C LEU A 102 -6.40 -16.01 0.49
N LEU A 103 -6.00 -15.58 -0.72
CA LEU A 103 -5.86 -14.16 -1.07
C LEU A 103 -7.22 -13.46 -1.14
N PHE A 104 -8.25 -14.08 -1.72
CA PHE A 104 -9.59 -13.52 -1.69
C PHE A 104 -10.12 -13.43 -0.26
N SER A 105 -9.95 -14.47 0.53
CA SER A 105 -10.31 -14.51 1.95
C SER A 105 -9.58 -13.39 2.74
N LEU A 106 -8.27 -13.21 2.50
CA LEU A 106 -7.42 -12.19 3.08
C LEU A 106 -7.92 -10.78 2.78
N MET A 107 -8.18 -10.49 1.49
CA MET A 107 -8.45 -9.12 1.05
C MET A 107 -9.90 -8.71 1.22
N LEU A 108 -10.86 -9.61 0.99
CA LEU A 108 -12.29 -9.30 1.09
C LEU A 108 -12.76 -9.29 2.56
N GLU A 109 -12.49 -10.38 3.30
CA GLU A 109 -12.96 -10.58 4.68
C GLU A 109 -11.93 -10.20 5.74
N SER A 110 -10.67 -9.95 5.32
CA SER A 110 -9.59 -9.59 6.25
C SER A 110 -9.19 -10.73 7.21
N HIS A 111 -9.33 -12.00 6.83
CA HIS A 111 -9.06 -13.14 7.70
C HIS A 111 -7.58 -13.21 8.11
N ASN A 112 -7.33 -13.31 9.42
CA ASN A 112 -5.96 -13.30 9.98
C ASN A 112 -5.26 -14.65 9.84
N ASP A 113 -6.02 -15.75 9.88
CA ASP A 113 -5.51 -17.11 9.67
C ASP A 113 -5.09 -17.33 8.20
N ALA A 114 -5.81 -16.76 7.23
CA ALA A 114 -5.39 -16.75 5.84
C ALA A 114 -4.07 -15.96 5.66
N ALA A 115 -3.92 -14.81 6.33
CA ALA A 115 -2.67 -14.05 6.33
C ALA A 115 -1.50 -14.85 6.90
N ALA A 116 -1.72 -15.54 8.03
CA ALA A 116 -0.70 -16.35 8.67
C ALA A 116 -0.28 -17.54 7.81
N ALA A 117 -1.25 -18.26 7.23
CA ALA A 117 -0.98 -19.42 6.38
C ALA A 117 -0.17 -19.04 5.13
N LEU A 118 -0.57 -17.97 4.43
CA LEU A 118 0.15 -17.46 3.27
C LEU A 118 1.58 -16.98 3.63
N ALA A 119 1.70 -16.25 4.73
CA ALA A 119 2.98 -15.74 5.17
C ALA A 119 3.92 -16.85 5.65
N GLU A 120 3.39 -17.88 6.31
CA GLU A 120 4.16 -19.05 6.74
C GLU A 120 4.66 -19.86 5.53
N ASP A 121 3.81 -20.11 4.53
CA ASP A 121 4.20 -20.80 3.30
C ASP A 121 5.31 -20.05 2.55
N ILE A 122 5.14 -18.76 2.31
CA ILE A 122 6.16 -17.95 1.61
C ILE A 122 7.42 -17.81 2.45
N GLY A 123 7.29 -17.55 3.76
CA GLY A 123 8.43 -17.43 4.66
C GLY A 123 9.27 -18.71 4.74
N GLY A 124 8.61 -19.88 4.79
CA GLY A 124 9.27 -21.19 4.72
C GLY A 124 10.03 -21.39 3.41
N LYS A 125 9.41 -21.08 2.27
CA LYS A 125 10.06 -21.10 0.96
C LYS A 125 11.30 -20.18 0.92
N LEU A 126 11.21 -19.00 1.51
CA LEU A 126 12.33 -18.04 1.61
C LEU A 126 13.46 -18.53 2.55
N LEU A 127 13.16 -19.39 3.50
CA LEU A 127 14.15 -20.10 4.34
C LEU A 127 14.74 -21.35 3.66
N GLY A 128 14.22 -21.75 2.50
CA GLY A 128 14.61 -22.97 1.80
C GLY A 128 14.01 -24.25 2.40
N GLU A 129 12.92 -24.13 3.15
CA GLU A 129 12.20 -25.29 3.71
C GLU A 129 11.49 -26.08 2.61
N THR A 130 11.49 -27.39 2.75
CA THR A 130 10.91 -28.32 1.76
C THR A 130 9.72 -29.09 2.31
N LYS A 131 9.47 -29.03 3.62
CA LYS A 131 8.32 -29.67 4.26
C LYS A 131 7.10 -28.77 4.24
N GLU A 132 5.93 -29.38 4.31
CA GLU A 132 4.66 -28.67 4.37
C GLU A 132 4.49 -27.94 5.72
N ALA A 133 3.82 -26.79 5.71
CA ALA A 133 3.55 -26.02 6.92
C ALA A 133 2.72 -26.79 7.95
N SER A 134 1.88 -27.75 7.52
CA SER A 134 1.14 -28.66 8.41
C SER A 134 2.03 -29.51 9.33
N GLU A 135 3.30 -29.69 8.95
CA GLU A 135 4.30 -30.46 9.70
C GLU A 135 5.20 -29.56 10.60
N HIS A 136 5.03 -28.23 10.50
CA HIS A 136 5.83 -27.28 11.29
C HIS A 136 5.54 -27.43 12.79
N THR A 137 6.61 -27.33 13.58
CA THR A 137 6.53 -26.97 14.99
C THR A 137 6.14 -25.51 15.15
N THR A 138 5.77 -25.10 16.34
CA THR A 138 5.45 -23.68 16.61
C THR A 138 6.66 -22.76 16.35
N GLU A 139 7.86 -23.22 16.64
CA GLU A 139 9.11 -22.48 16.43
C GLU A 139 9.40 -22.31 14.95
N GLU A 140 9.20 -23.34 14.14
CA GLU A 140 9.35 -23.25 12.68
C GLU A 140 8.30 -22.32 12.06
N SER A 141 7.04 -22.41 12.47
CA SER A 141 6.00 -21.47 12.05
C SER A 141 6.38 -20.02 12.38
N LYS A 142 6.88 -19.75 13.59
CA LYS A 142 7.36 -18.42 13.98
C LYS A 142 8.57 -17.96 13.16
N ALA A 143 9.51 -18.85 12.88
CA ALA A 143 10.67 -18.53 12.05
C ALA A 143 10.26 -18.16 10.62
N ALA A 144 9.35 -18.92 10.01
CA ALA A 144 8.81 -18.63 8.69
C ALA A 144 8.07 -17.29 8.68
N LEU A 145 7.19 -17.02 9.65
CA LEU A 145 6.49 -15.74 9.78
C LEU A 145 7.44 -14.56 9.99
N HIS A 146 8.50 -14.74 10.79
CA HIS A 146 9.53 -13.71 10.98
C HIS A 146 10.28 -13.44 9.65
N ARG A 147 10.65 -14.48 8.90
CA ARG A 147 11.30 -14.33 7.58
C ARG A 147 10.38 -13.58 6.60
N PHE A 148 9.06 -13.87 6.64
CA PHE A 148 8.10 -13.13 5.82
C PHE A 148 8.02 -11.66 6.24
N ALA A 149 7.98 -11.36 7.55
CA ALA A 149 8.01 -9.98 8.05
C ALA A 149 9.28 -9.23 7.62
N GLN A 150 10.43 -9.91 7.61
CA GLN A 150 11.67 -9.34 7.05
C GLN A 150 11.50 -9.01 5.56
N ALA A 151 10.91 -9.90 4.76
CA ALA A 151 10.63 -9.63 3.35
C ALA A 151 9.65 -8.46 3.16
N MET A 152 8.66 -8.29 4.05
CA MET A 152 7.79 -7.10 4.03
C MET A 152 8.59 -5.81 4.27
N ASN A 153 9.54 -5.82 5.21
CA ASN A 153 10.39 -4.67 5.49
C ASN A 153 11.39 -4.40 4.36
N GLU A 154 11.99 -5.44 3.78
CA GLU A 154 12.84 -5.34 2.59
C GLU A 154 12.07 -4.69 1.42
N LYS A 155 10.85 -5.14 1.17
CA LYS A 155 9.98 -4.58 0.13
C LYS A 155 9.57 -3.13 0.44
N ALA A 156 9.30 -2.78 1.71
CA ALA A 156 8.99 -1.40 2.09
C ALA A 156 10.17 -0.45 1.77
N VAL A 157 11.40 -0.88 2.03
CA VAL A 157 12.61 -0.12 1.65
C VAL A 157 12.73 -0.01 0.13
N GLU A 158 12.49 -1.09 -0.62
CA GLU A 158 12.51 -1.09 -2.09
C GLU A 158 11.49 -0.10 -2.68
N ILE A 159 10.30 -0.01 -2.10
CA ILE A 159 9.25 0.93 -2.51
C ILE A 159 9.62 2.39 -2.16
N GLY A 160 10.54 2.60 -1.24
CA GLY A 160 10.95 3.92 -0.75
C GLY A 160 10.12 4.42 0.45
N CYS A 161 9.57 3.50 1.26
CA CYS A 161 8.95 3.85 2.53
C CYS A 161 10.00 4.39 3.50
N GLU A 162 9.68 5.48 4.18
CA GLU A 162 10.62 6.20 5.07
C GLU A 162 10.49 5.77 6.52
N ASP A 163 9.28 5.45 6.98
CA ASP A 163 9.02 5.06 8.38
C ASP A 163 7.89 4.03 8.47
N THR A 164 8.20 2.82 8.01
CA THR A 164 7.30 1.66 8.04
C THR A 164 8.03 0.46 8.63
N TRP A 165 7.39 -0.24 9.57
CA TRP A 165 7.93 -1.46 10.17
C TRP A 165 6.86 -2.53 10.32
N PHE A 166 7.06 -3.64 9.62
CA PHE A 166 6.17 -4.80 9.67
C PHE A 166 6.70 -5.85 10.66
N ILE A 167 5.82 -6.34 11.53
CA ILE A 167 6.09 -7.44 12.46
C ILE A 167 5.13 -8.61 12.19
N THR A 168 3.86 -8.29 11.83
CA THR A 168 2.84 -9.28 11.57
C THR A 168 2.29 -9.18 10.16
N PRO A 169 1.95 -10.30 9.49
CA PRO A 169 1.39 -10.27 8.14
C PRO A 169 -0.09 -9.87 8.11
N ASN A 170 -0.76 -9.87 9.24
CA ASN A 170 -2.20 -9.59 9.35
C ASN A 170 -2.53 -8.19 9.88
N GLY A 171 -1.55 -7.47 10.44
CA GLY A 171 -1.73 -6.13 10.98
C GLY A 171 -2.24 -6.08 12.42
N LEU A 172 -2.17 -7.19 13.15
CA LEU A 172 -2.36 -7.16 14.60
C LEU A 172 -1.21 -6.37 15.23
N ASP A 173 -1.55 -5.58 16.23
CA ASP A 173 -0.58 -4.78 16.98
C ASP A 173 0.49 -5.68 17.60
N ALA A 174 1.75 -5.31 17.42
CA ALA A 174 2.91 -6.04 17.94
C ALA A 174 4.06 -5.09 18.21
N THR A 175 4.93 -5.51 19.12
CA THR A 175 6.21 -4.84 19.41
C THR A 175 7.33 -5.85 19.31
N GLU A 176 8.43 -5.45 18.71
CA GLU A 176 9.64 -6.24 18.55
C GLU A 176 10.81 -5.55 19.23
N THR A 177 11.65 -6.33 19.89
CA THR A 177 12.86 -5.86 20.54
C THR A 177 14.08 -6.21 19.67
N LEU A 178 14.76 -5.19 19.20
CA LEU A 178 15.96 -5.31 18.39
C LEU A 178 17.21 -5.00 19.23
N THR A 179 18.24 -5.85 19.14
CA THR A 179 19.55 -5.54 19.70
C THR A 179 20.42 -4.92 18.61
N LEU A 180 20.85 -3.68 18.82
CA LEU A 180 21.71 -2.97 17.89
C LEU A 180 23.16 -3.44 17.98
N PRO A 181 24.03 -3.18 16.98
CA PRO A 181 25.43 -3.60 16.98
C PRO A 181 26.27 -3.09 18.17
N ASP A 182 25.86 -1.97 18.77
CA ASP A 182 26.49 -1.40 19.96
C ASP A 182 25.99 -2.03 21.27
N GLY A 183 25.10 -3.02 21.20
CA GLY A 183 24.48 -3.70 22.34
C GLY A 183 23.28 -2.97 22.94
N SER A 184 22.90 -1.79 22.43
CA SER A 184 21.69 -1.09 22.86
C SER A 184 20.42 -1.81 22.38
N ILE A 185 19.31 -1.58 23.05
CA ILE A 185 18.03 -2.18 22.77
C ILE A 185 17.12 -1.12 22.16
N LEU A 186 16.51 -1.47 21.01
CA LEU A 186 15.49 -0.66 20.35
C LEU A 186 14.17 -1.43 20.31
N GLU A 187 13.12 -0.85 20.84
CA GLU A 187 11.76 -1.37 20.66
C GLU A 187 11.14 -0.75 19.42
N LYS A 188 10.65 -1.59 18.52
CA LYS A 188 9.90 -1.19 17.34
C LYS A 188 8.47 -1.72 17.40
N GLU A 189 7.52 -0.88 17.13
CA GLU A 189 6.13 -1.25 16.97
C GLU A 189 5.79 -1.55 15.51
N HIS A 190 4.74 -2.34 15.28
CA HIS A 190 4.15 -2.53 13.97
C HIS A 190 3.45 -1.23 13.53
N HIS A 191 4.03 -0.49 12.58
CA HIS A 191 3.58 0.85 12.18
C HIS A 191 3.85 1.17 10.72
N THR A 192 3.19 2.21 10.25
CA THR A 192 3.45 2.89 8.97
C THR A 192 3.09 4.37 9.09
N THR A 193 3.38 5.15 8.05
CA THR A 193 2.85 6.50 7.87
C THR A 193 1.74 6.50 6.81
N ALA A 194 0.90 7.54 6.78
CA ALA A 194 -0.12 7.63 5.73
C ALA A 194 0.53 7.75 4.34
N LYS A 195 1.66 8.48 4.23
CA LYS A 195 2.45 8.60 3.00
C LYS A 195 2.96 7.24 2.53
N ASP A 196 3.63 6.50 3.41
CA ASP A 196 4.19 5.18 3.07
C ASP A 196 3.09 4.19 2.67
N LEU A 197 1.97 4.18 3.40
CA LEU A 197 0.84 3.31 3.09
C LEU A 197 0.26 3.60 1.70
N ALA A 198 0.19 4.86 1.30
CA ALA A 198 -0.21 5.25 -0.06
C ALA A 198 0.84 4.84 -1.10
N CYS A 199 2.14 4.96 -0.80
CA CYS A 199 3.23 4.49 -1.67
C CYS A 199 3.17 2.97 -1.87
N ILE A 200 2.89 2.20 -0.81
CA ILE A 200 2.70 0.75 -0.92
C ILE A 200 1.52 0.41 -1.84
N LEU A 201 0.38 1.09 -1.69
CA LEU A 201 -0.74 0.86 -2.60
C LEU A 201 -0.40 1.28 -4.04
N ARG A 202 0.32 2.39 -4.23
CA ARG A 202 0.80 2.82 -5.53
C ARG A 202 1.64 1.73 -6.20
N TYR A 203 2.61 1.16 -5.47
CA TYR A 203 3.39 0.02 -5.96
C TYR A 203 2.49 -1.15 -6.39
N CYS A 204 1.55 -1.56 -5.54
CA CYS A 204 0.63 -2.66 -5.83
C CYS A 204 -0.21 -2.46 -7.10
N ILE A 205 -0.58 -1.22 -7.43
CA ILE A 205 -1.50 -0.94 -8.55
C ILE A 205 -0.81 -0.41 -9.81
N ARG A 206 0.47 0.01 -9.73
CA ARG A 206 1.17 0.63 -10.87
C ARG A 206 2.46 -0.09 -11.24
N GLU A 207 3.29 -0.45 -10.27
CA GLU A 207 4.66 -0.86 -10.50
C GLU A 207 4.85 -2.38 -10.50
N SER A 208 4.18 -3.09 -9.58
CA SER A 208 4.29 -4.54 -9.49
C SER A 208 3.90 -5.25 -10.78
N SER A 209 4.64 -6.29 -11.14
CA SER A 209 4.28 -7.21 -12.23
C SER A 209 2.94 -7.92 -11.99
N GLN A 210 2.48 -7.98 -10.74
CA GLN A 210 1.22 -8.61 -10.33
C GLN A 210 0.07 -7.60 -10.12
N ARG A 211 0.24 -6.35 -10.55
CA ARG A 211 -0.74 -5.27 -10.37
C ARG A 211 -2.15 -5.58 -10.88
N ASP A 212 -2.27 -6.32 -11.96
CA ASP A 212 -3.58 -6.60 -12.55
C ASP A 212 -4.35 -7.63 -11.70
N LEU A 213 -3.66 -8.66 -11.21
CA LEU A 213 -4.25 -9.66 -10.31
C LEU A 213 -4.55 -9.05 -8.93
N PHE A 214 -3.68 -8.18 -8.41
CA PHE A 214 -3.95 -7.43 -7.20
C PHE A 214 -5.23 -6.58 -7.32
N ARG A 215 -5.39 -5.85 -8.43
CA ARG A 215 -6.59 -5.06 -8.71
C ARG A 215 -7.83 -5.94 -8.86
N GLU A 216 -7.72 -7.09 -9.55
CA GLU A 216 -8.81 -8.06 -9.68
C GLU A 216 -9.31 -8.50 -8.31
N ILE A 217 -8.42 -8.96 -7.43
CA ILE A 217 -8.76 -9.44 -6.10
C ILE A 217 -9.42 -8.33 -5.29
N THR A 218 -8.81 -7.15 -5.24
CA THR A 218 -9.26 -6.06 -4.34
C THR A 218 -10.54 -5.36 -4.79
N ARG A 219 -10.90 -5.41 -6.08
CA ARG A 219 -12.16 -4.86 -6.59
C ARG A 219 -13.32 -5.85 -6.58
N THR A 220 -13.04 -7.15 -6.44
CA THR A 220 -14.06 -8.20 -6.43
C THR A 220 -15.00 -7.99 -5.25
N GLN A 221 -16.31 -8.02 -5.51
CA GLN A 221 -17.36 -7.79 -4.49
C GLN A 221 -17.62 -9.04 -3.68
N GLU A 222 -17.63 -10.19 -4.34
CA GLU A 222 -17.95 -11.47 -3.73
C GLU A 222 -17.12 -12.57 -4.39
N TYR A 223 -16.62 -13.49 -3.58
CA TYR A 223 -15.88 -14.67 -4.03
C TYR A 223 -16.32 -15.90 -3.23
N CYS A 224 -16.74 -16.95 -3.94
CA CYS A 224 -17.19 -18.20 -3.34
C CYS A 224 -16.25 -19.34 -3.74
N PHE A 225 -15.95 -20.22 -2.82
CA PHE A 225 -15.17 -21.42 -3.08
C PHE A 225 -15.58 -22.56 -2.15
N THR A 226 -15.20 -23.78 -2.51
CA THR A 226 -15.49 -24.98 -1.70
C THR A 226 -14.20 -25.78 -1.57
N GLU A 227 -13.70 -25.88 -0.35
CA GLU A 227 -12.51 -26.64 -0.02
C GLU A 227 -12.70 -27.42 1.28
N ASN A 228 -12.01 -28.56 1.38
CA ASN A 228 -12.05 -29.44 2.56
C ASN A 228 -13.47 -29.80 2.99
N GLY A 229 -14.40 -29.99 2.04
CA GLY A 229 -15.81 -30.29 2.28
C GLY A 229 -16.63 -29.15 2.88
N ARG A 230 -16.12 -27.91 2.86
CA ARG A 230 -16.80 -26.71 3.35
C ARG A 230 -16.93 -25.66 2.22
N SER A 231 -18.06 -24.96 2.19
CA SER A 231 -18.29 -23.84 1.29
C SER A 231 -18.05 -22.53 2.02
N PHE A 232 -17.37 -21.62 1.34
CA PHE A 232 -17.01 -20.31 1.85
C PHE A 232 -17.56 -19.23 0.93
N GLN A 233 -17.98 -18.13 1.52
CA GLN A 233 -18.44 -16.95 0.83
C GLN A 233 -17.73 -15.73 1.44
N CYS A 234 -16.97 -15.02 0.63
CA CYS A 234 -16.23 -13.84 1.02
C CYS A 234 -16.85 -12.60 0.41
N HIS A 235 -17.17 -11.61 1.23
CA HIS A 235 -17.72 -10.31 0.80
C HIS A 235 -16.70 -9.19 1.02
N ASN A 236 -16.60 -8.29 0.06
CA ASN A 236 -15.66 -7.20 0.16
C ASN A 236 -16.14 -6.12 1.15
N HIS A 237 -15.40 -5.94 2.22
CA HIS A 237 -15.68 -4.92 3.24
C HIS A 237 -15.32 -3.49 2.81
N ASN A 238 -14.73 -3.30 1.63
CA ASN A 238 -14.48 -1.98 1.06
C ASN A 238 -15.75 -1.39 0.42
N ALA A 239 -16.66 -0.88 1.23
CA ALA A 239 -17.89 -0.26 0.74
C ALA A 239 -17.63 0.95 -0.18
N PHE A 240 -16.45 1.56 -0.12
CA PHE A 240 -16.12 2.73 -0.93
C PHE A 240 -16.12 2.43 -2.44
N LEU A 241 -15.90 1.18 -2.83
CA LEU A 241 -16.01 0.73 -4.23
C LEU A 241 -17.37 1.04 -4.87
N GLN A 242 -18.43 1.18 -4.05
CA GLN A 242 -19.80 1.51 -4.51
C GLN A 242 -20.24 2.93 -4.12
N MET A 243 -19.42 3.65 -3.34
CA MET A 243 -19.78 4.97 -2.81
C MET A 243 -19.32 6.13 -3.69
N MET A 244 -18.30 5.91 -4.52
CA MET A 244 -17.75 6.95 -5.39
C MET A 244 -17.34 6.34 -6.73
N ASP A 245 -17.84 6.95 -7.82
CA ASP A 245 -17.52 6.51 -9.17
C ASP A 245 -16.02 6.62 -9.45
N GLY A 246 -15.48 5.56 -10.06
CA GLY A 246 -14.05 5.41 -10.32
C GLY A 246 -13.24 4.73 -9.21
N ALA A 247 -13.81 4.50 -8.01
CA ALA A 247 -13.14 3.71 -6.98
C ALA A 247 -12.96 2.25 -7.43
N PHE A 248 -11.74 1.71 -7.33
CA PHE A 248 -11.45 0.38 -7.92
C PHE A 248 -10.61 -0.55 -7.05
N THR A 249 -10.09 -0.09 -5.92
CA THR A 249 -9.27 -0.90 -5.00
C THR A 249 -9.26 -0.29 -3.62
N GLY A 250 -8.84 -1.06 -2.62
CA GLY A 250 -8.58 -0.57 -1.27
C GLY A 250 -8.64 -1.65 -0.21
N LYS A 251 -8.25 -1.28 0.99
CA LYS A 251 -8.27 -2.12 2.17
C LYS A 251 -8.64 -1.32 3.41
N THR A 252 -9.55 -1.88 4.21
CA THR A 252 -9.91 -1.36 5.53
C THR A 252 -9.10 -2.05 6.63
N GLY A 253 -8.94 -1.37 7.75
CA GLY A 253 -8.35 -1.94 8.96
C GLY A 253 -8.98 -1.37 10.22
N PHE A 254 -8.93 -2.14 11.30
CA PHE A 254 -9.30 -1.69 12.63
C PHE A 254 -8.61 -2.56 13.70
N THR A 255 -7.96 -1.92 14.65
CA THR A 255 -7.64 -2.46 15.97
C THR A 255 -8.00 -1.39 17.03
N ASN A 256 -8.06 -1.77 18.28
CA ASN A 256 -8.32 -0.79 19.36
C ASN A 256 -7.23 0.28 19.42
N LYS A 257 -5.98 -0.08 19.13
CA LYS A 257 -4.84 0.85 19.09
C LYS A 257 -4.89 1.74 17.85
N ALA A 258 -5.08 1.15 16.66
CA ALA A 258 -5.02 1.86 15.39
C ALA A 258 -6.23 2.76 15.12
N GLY A 259 -7.40 2.45 15.69
CA GLY A 259 -8.65 3.03 15.21
C GLY A 259 -9.00 2.53 13.80
N TYR A 260 -9.93 3.19 13.12
CA TYR A 260 -10.25 2.87 11.74
C TYR A 260 -9.18 3.39 10.79
N CYS A 261 -8.67 2.50 9.94
CA CYS A 261 -7.70 2.80 8.89
C CYS A 261 -8.29 2.44 7.53
N TYR A 262 -7.86 3.14 6.51
CA TYR A 262 -8.25 2.88 5.13
C TYR A 262 -7.14 3.29 4.17
N VAL A 263 -6.96 2.53 3.11
CA VAL A 263 -6.20 2.91 1.92
C VAL A 263 -6.99 2.49 0.69
N GLY A 264 -7.08 3.37 -0.29
CA GLY A 264 -7.83 3.07 -1.50
C GLY A 264 -7.46 4.00 -2.65
N ALA A 265 -7.87 3.60 -3.86
CA ALA A 265 -7.60 4.37 -5.07
C ALA A 265 -8.84 4.55 -5.92
N LEU A 266 -8.84 5.67 -6.65
CA LEU A 266 -9.89 6.09 -7.56
C LEU A 266 -9.26 6.51 -8.89
N LYS A 267 -9.87 6.07 -10.02
CA LYS A 267 -9.50 6.52 -11.37
C LYS A 267 -10.70 7.20 -12.02
N ARG A 268 -10.61 8.51 -12.25
CA ARG A 268 -11.68 9.32 -12.86
C ARG A 268 -11.11 10.59 -13.50
N ASP A 269 -11.70 11.02 -14.59
CA ASP A 269 -11.35 12.26 -15.31
C ASP A 269 -9.84 12.32 -15.69
N GLY A 270 -9.29 11.17 -16.12
CA GLY A 270 -7.88 11.04 -16.47
C GLY A 270 -6.92 10.97 -15.28
N LYS A 271 -7.39 11.08 -14.05
CA LYS A 271 -6.59 11.08 -12.83
C LYS A 271 -6.66 9.73 -12.12
N CYS A 272 -5.55 9.28 -11.58
CA CYS A 272 -5.49 8.14 -10.67
C CYS A 272 -4.99 8.63 -9.30
N LEU A 273 -5.87 8.64 -8.32
CA LEU A 273 -5.62 9.19 -7.00
C LEU A 273 -5.64 8.10 -5.94
N ILE A 274 -4.80 8.24 -4.93
CA ILE A 274 -4.73 7.33 -3.78
C ILE A 274 -4.98 8.14 -2.51
N VAL A 275 -5.81 7.61 -1.61
CA VAL A 275 -5.94 8.11 -0.24
C VAL A 275 -5.46 7.07 0.74
N ALA A 276 -4.77 7.50 1.80
CA ALA A 276 -4.52 6.68 2.97
C ALA A 276 -4.90 7.47 4.23
N LEU A 277 -5.62 6.78 5.13
CA LEU A 277 -6.16 7.33 6.37
C LEU A 277 -5.76 6.43 7.53
N LEU A 278 -5.16 7.01 8.55
CA LEU A 278 -4.77 6.35 9.79
C LEU A 278 -5.48 7.01 10.98
N ALA A 279 -5.85 6.21 11.98
CA ALA A 279 -6.54 6.67 13.17
C ALA A 279 -7.77 7.55 12.85
N CYS A 280 -8.65 7.07 11.97
CA CYS A 280 -9.83 7.77 11.47
C CYS A 280 -11.08 7.39 12.27
N GLY A 281 -11.05 7.67 13.58
CA GLY A 281 -12.14 7.35 14.51
C GLY A 281 -12.03 5.95 15.14
N TRP A 282 -12.83 5.75 16.18
CA TRP A 282 -12.93 4.52 16.96
C TRP A 282 -14.37 4.00 16.96
N PRO A 283 -14.73 2.97 17.72
CA PRO A 283 -16.10 2.44 17.74
C PRO A 283 -17.16 3.54 17.82
N ASN A 284 -18.24 3.37 17.05
CA ASN A 284 -19.32 4.32 16.75
C ASN A 284 -19.01 5.36 15.65
N HIS A 285 -17.77 5.43 15.15
CA HIS A 285 -17.35 6.35 14.10
C HIS A 285 -16.79 5.65 12.84
N LYS A 286 -17.26 4.44 12.54
CA LYS A 286 -16.78 3.60 11.43
C LYS A 286 -16.95 4.21 10.03
N THR A 287 -17.79 5.23 9.89
CA THR A 287 -18.07 5.92 8.63
C THR A 287 -17.16 7.10 8.36
N TYR A 288 -16.41 7.58 9.34
CA TYR A 288 -15.51 8.73 9.18
C TYR A 288 -14.52 8.55 8.04
N LYS A 289 -13.94 7.34 7.91
CA LYS A 289 -13.03 7.03 6.80
C LYS A 289 -13.68 7.21 5.41
N TRP A 290 -14.98 6.98 5.28
CA TRP A 290 -15.70 7.21 4.03
C TRP A 290 -15.93 8.68 3.74
N SER A 291 -16.23 9.46 4.78
CA SER A 291 -16.34 10.92 4.70
C SER A 291 -15.00 11.53 4.28
N ASP A 292 -13.92 11.21 4.96
CA ASP A 292 -12.59 11.73 4.69
C ASP A 292 -12.08 11.31 3.32
N SER A 293 -12.34 10.05 2.90
CA SER A 293 -11.96 9.59 1.56
C SER A 293 -12.67 10.39 0.47
N ARG A 294 -13.97 10.66 0.64
CA ARG A 294 -14.74 11.46 -0.32
C ARG A 294 -14.23 12.90 -0.38
N GLU A 295 -13.93 13.49 0.76
CA GLU A 295 -13.37 14.84 0.87
C GLU A 295 -12.04 14.95 0.12
N LEU A 296 -11.11 14.03 0.39
CA LEU A 296 -9.77 14.03 -0.22
C LEU A 296 -9.83 13.75 -1.73
N PHE A 297 -10.59 12.76 -2.17
CA PHE A 297 -10.76 12.49 -3.61
C PHE A 297 -11.45 13.67 -4.32
N GLY A 298 -12.49 14.25 -3.71
CA GLY A 298 -13.14 15.47 -4.24
C GLY A 298 -12.15 16.61 -4.39
N TYR A 299 -11.37 16.89 -3.36
CA TYR A 299 -10.31 17.89 -3.40
C TYR A 299 -9.33 17.66 -4.56
N GLY A 300 -8.86 16.41 -4.74
CA GLY A 300 -7.94 16.05 -5.82
C GLY A 300 -8.55 16.20 -7.21
N LEU A 301 -9.81 15.81 -7.37
CA LEU A 301 -10.52 15.93 -8.66
C LEU A 301 -10.78 17.38 -9.05
N GLU A 302 -11.09 18.24 -8.10
CA GLU A 302 -11.49 19.64 -8.32
C GLU A 302 -10.29 20.60 -8.47
N ASN A 303 -9.17 20.31 -7.75
CA ASN A 303 -8.07 21.28 -7.64
C ASN A 303 -6.84 20.93 -8.49
N PHE A 304 -6.80 19.75 -9.11
CA PHE A 304 -5.64 19.32 -9.92
C PHE A 304 -6.07 18.92 -11.33
N VAL A 305 -5.22 19.22 -12.31
CA VAL A 305 -5.42 18.88 -13.72
C VAL A 305 -4.16 18.18 -14.22
N TYR A 306 -4.31 17.06 -14.95
CA TYR A 306 -3.22 16.46 -15.70
C TYR A 306 -2.92 17.25 -16.96
N ARG A 307 -1.66 17.52 -17.20
CA ARG A 307 -1.19 18.01 -18.48
C ARG A 307 -0.15 17.07 -19.04
N LYS A 308 -0.33 16.69 -20.31
CA LYS A 308 0.76 16.16 -21.11
C LYS A 308 1.61 17.33 -21.59
N PHE A 309 2.90 17.26 -21.37
CA PHE A 309 3.85 18.16 -22.02
C PHE A 309 4.07 17.62 -23.43
N GLY A 310 3.62 18.34 -24.45
CA GLY A 310 3.92 18.07 -25.85
C GLY A 310 5.07 18.94 -26.34
N GLU A 311 5.68 18.58 -27.49
CA GLU A 311 6.78 19.32 -28.11
C GLU A 311 6.45 20.82 -28.34
N GLU A 312 5.17 21.16 -28.56
CA GLU A 312 4.71 22.53 -28.81
C GLU A 312 4.80 23.44 -27.56
N GLU A 313 4.70 22.88 -26.35
CA GLU A 313 4.79 23.65 -25.09
C GLU A 313 6.24 23.98 -24.70
N PHE A 314 7.22 23.29 -25.29
CA PHE A 314 8.65 23.56 -25.10
C PHE A 314 9.24 24.51 -26.14
N SER A 315 8.45 25.02 -27.08
CA SER A 315 8.92 25.99 -28.10
C SER A 315 9.30 27.36 -27.54
N GLY A 316 9.02 27.63 -26.26
CA GLY A 316 9.48 28.82 -25.51
C GLY A 316 10.65 28.52 -24.57
N ARG A 317 11.66 27.80 -25.03
CA ARG A 317 12.79 27.26 -24.23
C ARG A 317 13.49 28.24 -23.29
N GLU A 318 13.49 29.53 -23.58
CA GLU A 318 14.17 30.53 -22.78
C GLU A 318 13.52 30.85 -21.43
N GLN A 319 12.23 30.53 -21.23
CA GLN A 319 11.51 30.83 -19.99
C GLN A 319 11.70 29.78 -18.89
N TYR A 320 12.16 28.57 -19.22
CA TYR A 320 12.29 27.45 -18.26
C TYR A 320 13.73 27.17 -17.83
N LEU A 321 14.71 27.80 -18.48
CA LEU A 321 16.12 27.74 -18.10
C LEU A 321 16.45 28.89 -17.15
N MET A 322 15.80 28.89 -15.96
CA MET A 322 16.26 29.81 -14.90
C MET A 322 17.55 29.24 -14.29
N PRO A 323 18.63 30.05 -14.21
CA PRO A 323 19.84 29.65 -13.51
C PRO A 323 19.48 29.29 -12.06
N ILE A 324 19.88 28.11 -11.62
CA ILE A 324 19.72 27.69 -10.22
C ILE A 324 21.00 28.13 -9.50
N PRO A 325 20.93 29.04 -8.53
CA PRO A 325 22.10 29.38 -7.75
C PRO A 325 22.59 28.15 -6.96
N VAL A 326 23.83 27.76 -7.15
CA VAL A 326 24.47 26.71 -6.36
C VAL A 326 24.92 27.38 -5.04
N THR A 327 24.17 27.09 -3.97
CA THR A 327 24.59 27.40 -2.60
C THR A 327 25.27 26.18 -2.02
N GLU A 328 26.46 26.35 -1.39
CA GLU A 328 27.23 25.27 -0.76
C GLU A 328 28.07 24.38 -1.71
N ALA A 329 28.69 24.95 -2.73
CA ALA A 329 29.79 24.27 -3.41
C ALA A 329 30.98 24.12 -2.44
N GLN A 330 31.51 22.88 -2.32
CA GLN A 330 32.69 22.61 -1.46
C GLN A 330 33.98 23.25 -1.93
N ASP A 331 33.95 23.93 -3.08
CA ASP A 331 35.10 24.65 -3.68
C ASP A 331 34.73 26.11 -3.87
N GLU A 332 35.41 27.01 -3.18
CA GLU A 332 35.19 28.45 -3.25
C GLU A 332 35.45 29.05 -4.65
N GLU A 333 36.07 28.31 -5.58
CA GLU A 333 36.27 28.71 -6.96
C GLU A 333 35.12 28.38 -7.91
N LEU A 334 34.09 27.60 -7.47
CA LEU A 334 32.93 27.22 -8.25
C LEU A 334 31.67 28.00 -7.85
N THR A 335 31.76 29.31 -7.76
CA THR A 335 30.59 30.19 -7.80
C THR A 335 30.09 30.27 -9.25
N GLY A 336 29.28 29.33 -9.67
CA GLY A 336 28.72 29.23 -11.01
C GLY A 336 27.22 28.99 -10.99
N GLU A 337 26.56 29.43 -12.05
CA GLU A 337 25.17 29.06 -12.32
C GLU A 337 25.15 27.71 -13.03
N VAL A 338 24.39 26.75 -12.53
CA VAL A 338 24.14 25.48 -13.23
C VAL A 338 22.96 25.67 -14.17
N GLN A 339 23.22 25.57 -15.46
CA GLN A 339 22.17 25.50 -16.49
C GLN A 339 21.73 24.03 -16.64
N LEU A 340 20.47 23.74 -16.33
CA LEU A 340 19.86 22.46 -16.66
C LEU A 340 19.43 22.48 -18.12
N ALA A 341 20.10 21.70 -18.97
CA ALA A 341 19.62 21.41 -20.31
C ALA A 341 18.76 20.14 -20.25
N VAL A 342 17.49 20.24 -20.61
CA VAL A 342 16.63 19.09 -20.82
C VAL A 342 16.74 18.71 -22.29
N GLU A 343 17.49 17.65 -22.60
CA GLU A 343 17.43 17.00 -23.92
C GLU A 343 16.29 15.99 -23.90
N LEU A 344 15.27 16.24 -24.71
CA LEU A 344 14.26 15.24 -25.02
C LEU A 344 14.86 14.27 -26.05
N ASP A 345 14.92 12.98 -25.71
CA ASP A 345 15.30 11.95 -26.66
C ASP A 345 14.16 11.79 -27.68
N PRO A 346 14.37 12.17 -28.96
CA PRO A 346 13.34 12.06 -29.99
C PRO A 346 13.03 10.61 -30.39
N GLU A 347 13.81 9.63 -29.93
CA GLU A 347 13.62 8.20 -30.21
C GLU A 347 13.01 7.41 -29.04
N ALA A 348 12.65 8.05 -27.93
CA ALA A 348 11.93 7.42 -26.84
C ALA A 348 10.45 7.22 -27.18
N GLU A 349 10.17 6.51 -28.27
CA GLU A 349 8.92 5.84 -28.55
C GLU A 349 8.98 4.44 -27.94
N GLY A 350 8.22 4.19 -26.84
CA GLY A 350 8.16 2.89 -26.22
C GLY A 350 6.87 2.69 -25.47
#